data_6c626137b056d5da9b595b3793364a88
#
_entry.id   6c626137b056d5da9b595b3793364a88
#
_cell.length_a   1.000
_cell.length_b   1.000
_cell.length_c   1.000
_cell.angle_alpha   90.00
_cell.angle_beta   90.00
_cell.angle_gamma   90.00
#
_symmetry.space_group_name_H-M   'P 1'
#
loop_
_entity.id
_entity.type
_entity.pdbx_description
1 polymer ?
#
loop_
_entity_poly.entity_id
_entity_poly.type
_entity_poly.pdbx_seq_one_letter_code
_entity_poly.pdbx_strand_id
1 'polypeptide(L)' 'MKVGVFIPIGNNGWLLSETAPQYKPTFELNKQITLKAERYGVDFALSMIKLRGFGGKTEFWDHNLESFTLMAGLAAVT' A
#
# COMPACT_ATOMS: atom_id res chain seq x y z
N MET A 1 -6.97 1.79 22.92
CA MET A 1 -6.37 0.94 21.85
C MET A 1 -6.20 1.79 20.59
N LYS A 2 -5.06 1.64 19.92
CA LYS A 2 -4.83 2.33 18.66
C LYS A 2 -4.98 1.35 17.51
N VAL A 3 -5.60 1.80 16.42
CA VAL A 3 -5.85 0.99 15.23
C VAL A 3 -5.21 1.66 14.03
N GLY A 4 -4.45 0.89 13.27
CA GLY A 4 -3.80 1.39 12.07
C GLY A 4 -4.21 0.62 10.83
N VAL A 5 -3.89 1.18 9.66
CA VAL A 5 -4.06 0.54 8.37
C VAL A 5 -2.68 0.27 7.77
N PHE A 6 -2.49 -0.95 7.25
CA PHE A 6 -1.26 -1.33 6.57
C PHE A 6 -1.46 -1.07 5.08
N ILE A 7 -0.82 -0.02 4.54
CA ILE A 7 -1.10 0.42 3.18
C ILE A 7 -0.42 -0.46 2.12
N PRO A 8 -1.08 -0.67 0.96
CA PRO A 8 -0.58 -1.57 -0.09
C PRO A 8 0.42 -0.86 -1.02
N ILE A 9 1.67 -0.81 -0.61
CA ILE A 9 2.73 -0.22 -1.44
C ILE A 9 3.20 -1.15 -2.55
N GLY A 10 2.90 -2.45 -2.44
CA GLY A 10 3.27 -3.44 -3.44
C GLY A 10 2.13 -3.79 -4.36
N ASN A 11 2.45 -4.35 -5.52
CA ASN A 11 1.42 -4.79 -6.45
C ASN A 11 0.61 -5.95 -5.87
N ASN A 12 -0.66 -6.05 -6.28
CA ASN A 12 -1.61 -7.09 -5.87
C ASN A 12 -1.97 -7.10 -4.38
N GLY A 13 -1.59 -6.07 -3.64
CA GLY A 13 -1.95 -5.93 -2.22
C GLY A 13 -1.47 -7.10 -1.37
N TRP A 14 -2.38 -7.81 -0.73
CA TRP A 14 -2.06 -8.91 0.18
C TRP A 14 -2.51 -10.26 -0.35
N LEU A 15 -2.95 -10.34 -1.62
CA LEU A 15 -3.53 -11.53 -2.21
C LEU A 15 -2.56 -12.18 -3.20
N LEU A 16 -2.12 -13.39 -2.89
CA LEU A 16 -1.20 -14.18 -3.72
C LEU A 16 -1.88 -14.89 -4.88
N SER A 17 -3.19 -15.08 -4.80
CA SER A 17 -3.93 -15.91 -5.73
C SER A 17 -3.92 -15.37 -7.17
N GLU A 18 -3.80 -16.26 -8.14
CA GLU A 18 -3.91 -15.90 -9.56
C GLU A 18 -5.30 -15.39 -9.93
N THR A 19 -6.32 -15.75 -9.14
CA THR A 19 -7.69 -15.34 -9.38
C THR A 19 -8.05 -14.02 -8.68
N ALA A 20 -7.15 -13.51 -7.83
CA ALA A 20 -7.36 -12.23 -7.17
C ALA A 20 -7.09 -11.08 -8.16
N PRO A 21 -7.63 -9.88 -7.90
CA PRO A 21 -7.33 -8.72 -8.74
C PRO A 21 -5.81 -8.47 -8.83
N GLN A 22 -5.35 -8.27 -10.05
CA GLN A 22 -3.94 -8.01 -10.34
C GLN A 22 -3.78 -6.53 -10.67
N TYR A 23 -2.91 -5.81 -9.97
CA TYR A 23 -2.71 -4.39 -10.20
C TYR A 23 -1.33 -3.92 -9.78
N LYS A 24 -0.89 -2.83 -10.36
CA LYS A 24 0.36 -2.15 -9.98
C LYS A 24 0.07 -1.15 -8.86
N PRO A 25 1.03 -0.91 -7.97
CA PRO A 25 0.82 0.07 -6.89
C PRO A 25 0.83 1.48 -7.46
N THR A 26 -0.04 2.35 -6.93
CA THR A 26 -0.08 3.75 -7.33
C THR A 26 -0.19 4.65 -6.11
N PHE A 27 0.27 5.89 -6.27
CA PHE A 27 0.09 6.90 -5.24
C PHE A 27 -1.40 7.16 -5.01
N GLU A 28 -2.19 7.23 -6.07
CA GLU A 28 -3.61 7.53 -5.96
C GLU A 28 -4.35 6.49 -5.13
N LEU A 29 -4.07 5.21 -5.31
CA LEU A 29 -4.67 4.15 -4.51
C LEU A 29 -4.34 4.34 -3.02
N ASN A 30 -3.07 4.55 -2.70
CA ASN A 30 -2.63 4.74 -1.32
C ASN A 30 -3.19 6.03 -0.73
N LYS A 31 -3.30 7.09 -1.52
CA LYS A 31 -3.92 8.34 -1.11
C LYS A 31 -5.38 8.13 -0.73
N GLN A 32 -6.14 7.43 -1.57
CA GLN A 32 -7.56 7.18 -1.30
C GLN A 32 -7.74 6.34 -0.03
N ILE A 33 -6.93 5.32 0.16
CA ILE A 33 -6.99 4.50 1.37
C ILE A 33 -6.67 5.34 2.61
N THR A 34 -5.63 6.15 2.54
CA THR A 34 -5.18 6.97 3.68
C THR A 34 -6.23 8.03 4.04
N LEU A 35 -6.78 8.71 3.05
CA LEU A 35 -7.83 9.72 3.29
C LEU A 35 -9.08 9.08 3.89
N LYS A 36 -9.46 7.91 3.41
CA LYS A 36 -10.61 7.19 3.96
C LYS A 36 -10.33 6.76 5.40
N ALA A 37 -9.14 6.26 5.68
CA ALA A 37 -8.75 5.86 7.02
C ALA A 37 -8.80 7.05 7.98
N GLU A 38 -8.26 8.20 7.57
CA GLU A 38 -8.32 9.43 8.37
C GLU A 38 -9.76 9.84 8.66
N ARG A 39 -10.61 9.77 7.64
CA ARG A 39 -12.02 10.11 7.76
C ARG A 39 -12.75 9.26 8.79
N TYR A 40 -12.38 7.99 8.92
CA TYR A 40 -13.01 7.07 9.86
C TYR A 40 -12.26 6.97 11.19
N GLY A 41 -11.31 7.84 11.44
CA GLY A 41 -10.64 7.92 12.74
C GLY A 41 -9.58 6.86 13.01
N VAL A 42 -9.02 6.28 11.95
CA VAL A 42 -7.90 5.35 12.10
C VAL A 42 -6.67 6.12 12.57
N ASP A 43 -5.96 5.59 13.55
CA ASP A 43 -4.91 6.31 14.25
C ASP A 43 -3.62 6.49 13.45
N PHE A 44 -3.26 5.51 12.60
CA PHE A 44 -2.00 5.58 11.85
C PHE A 44 -2.05 4.73 10.58
N ALA A 45 -1.14 5.03 9.66
CA ALA A 45 -0.89 4.21 8.48
C ALA A 45 0.51 3.62 8.59
N LEU A 46 0.64 2.33 8.28
CA LEU A 46 1.91 1.62 8.29
C LEU A 46 2.31 1.28 6.86
N SER A 47 3.54 1.65 6.50
CA SER A 47 4.15 1.28 5.23
C SER A 47 5.30 0.32 5.49
N MET A 48 5.59 -0.53 4.50
CA MET A 48 6.78 -1.37 4.55
C MET A 48 7.83 -0.85 3.58
N ILE A 49 9.06 -1.32 3.73
CA ILE A 49 10.12 -1.14 2.74
C ILE A 49 10.30 -2.48 2.06
N LYS A 50 10.04 -2.53 0.76
CA LYS A 50 10.15 -3.76 -0.02
C LYS A 50 10.96 -3.46 -1.28
N LEU A 51 12.15 -4.03 -1.35
CA LEU A 51 13.07 -3.79 -2.46
C LEU A 51 12.98 -4.88 -3.53
N ARG A 52 12.45 -6.03 -3.18
CA ARG A 52 12.33 -7.17 -4.09
C ARG A 52 11.14 -8.02 -3.71
N GLY A 53 10.37 -8.44 -4.71
CA GLY A 53 9.18 -9.25 -4.50
C GLY A 53 9.46 -10.75 -4.51
N PHE A 54 8.39 -11.51 -4.57
CA PHE A 54 8.46 -12.97 -4.55
C PHE A 54 8.38 -13.61 -5.94
N GLY A 55 8.01 -12.83 -6.97
CA GLY A 55 7.90 -13.33 -8.33
C GLY A 55 6.69 -14.24 -8.55
N GLY A 56 6.87 -15.25 -9.39
CA GLY A 56 5.80 -16.15 -9.77
C GLY A 56 4.91 -15.60 -10.86
N LYS A 57 3.80 -16.28 -11.14
CA LYS A 57 2.88 -15.90 -12.22
C LYS A 57 2.23 -14.55 -12.00
N THR A 58 1.98 -14.19 -10.73
CA THR A 58 1.34 -12.92 -10.38
C THR A 58 2.36 -11.81 -10.15
N GLU A 59 3.65 -12.12 -10.23
CA GLU A 59 4.74 -11.17 -9.92
C GLU A 59 4.53 -10.50 -8.56
N PHE A 60 4.12 -11.29 -7.57
CA PHE A 60 3.69 -10.78 -6.26
C PHE A 60 4.76 -9.94 -5.60
N TRP A 61 4.42 -8.68 -5.36
CA TRP A 61 5.28 -7.64 -4.77
C TRP A 61 6.57 -7.35 -5.55
N ASP A 62 6.59 -7.66 -6.85
CA ASP A 62 7.73 -7.30 -7.69
C ASP A 62 7.76 -5.82 -8.02
N HIS A 63 6.63 -5.14 -7.89
CA HIS A 63 6.49 -3.70 -8.11
C HIS A 63 6.08 -3.03 -6.80
N ASN A 64 6.92 -2.13 -6.29
CA ASN A 64 6.68 -1.46 -5.02
C ASN A 64 6.96 0.03 -5.14
N LEU A 65 6.16 0.84 -4.41
CA LEU A 65 6.44 2.25 -4.25
C LEU A 65 7.56 2.43 -3.23
N GLU A 66 8.35 3.49 -3.38
CA GLU A 66 9.38 3.82 -2.41
C GLU A 66 8.71 4.42 -1.16
N SER A 67 8.96 3.80 0.00
CA SER A 67 8.18 4.06 1.21
C SER A 67 8.32 5.48 1.75
N PHE A 68 9.53 5.98 1.89
CA PHE A 68 9.73 7.32 2.47
C PHE A 68 9.14 8.41 1.60
N THR A 69 9.33 8.30 0.28
CA THR A 69 8.76 9.26 -0.67
C THR A 69 7.24 9.19 -0.66
N LEU A 70 6.69 7.98 -0.63
CA LEU A 70 5.25 7.77 -0.55
C LEU A 70 4.67 8.40 0.72
N MET A 71 5.29 8.15 1.86
CA MET A 71 4.78 8.68 3.14
C MET A 71 4.87 10.19 3.21
N ALA A 72 5.91 10.79 2.63
CA ALA A 72 6.01 12.25 2.54
C ALA A 72 4.88 12.82 1.70
N GLY A 73 4.57 12.18 0.56
CA GLY A 73 3.45 12.60 -0.29
C GLY A 73 2.10 12.47 0.42
N LEU A 74 1.89 11.37 1.14
CA LEU A 74 0.65 11.16 1.89
C LEU A 74 0.51 12.18 3.02
N ALA A 75 1.60 12.50 3.71
CA ALA A 75 1.57 13.51 4.77
C ALA A 75 1.16 14.88 4.22
N ALA A 76 1.52 15.19 2.99
CA ALA A 76 1.19 16.48 2.38
C ALA A 76 -0.31 16.63 2.05
N VAL A 77 -1.04 15.53 1.90
CA VAL A 77 -2.45 15.54 1.50
C VAL A 77 -3.42 15.12 2.60
N THR A 78 -2.89 14.75 3.76
CA THR A 78 -3.73 14.35 4.91
C THR A 78 -3.76 15.37 6.02
#